data_96f37e22d1108cc80a7c753891eea08c
#
_entry.id   96f37e22d1108cc80a7c753891eea08c
#
_cell.length_a   1.000
_cell.length_b   1.000
_cell.length_c   1.000
_cell.angle_alpha   90.00
_cell.angle_beta   90.00
_cell.angle_gamma   90.00
#
_symmetry.space_group_name_H-M   'P 1'
#
loop_
_entity.id
_entity.type
_entity.pdbx_description
1 polymer ?
#
loop_
_entity_poly.entity_id
_entity_poly.type
_entity_poly.pdbx_seq_one_letter_code
_entity_poly.pdbx_strand_id
1 'polypeptide(L)'
;MQTNILDWLEATSARCPDAPAVGDDQTDCTWAQLADTARRAGSFLASRTMPRRPVAFYLEKSVSAFAAMLGTVYAGCCYSVLDTRQPAARTLQVLDTLTPAFLVTDEAHAAAAAALGYSGQIFRLDDLLAAPADAALLAARRRQAVDVDPLYINFTSGSTGVPKGVTVSHRSVLDFIPQFAEIFGITQNDILGNQAPFDFDVSVKDLYTALYTGAKVQIIPRAYFSQPTKLMDYLADHEVTILVWAVSAMCFVSIMNGFSYRIPSHVRQVLFSGEVMPIKHLMKWKSALPHARFVNLYGPTEITCNCTYAILPDRDFAPDEALPIGCAFPNEKVFLLDENDALVTVPGQAGEICVSGTALALGYYADPVRTAQAFTQNPLNTNWYERIYRTGDLARYDESGSLYYIGRRDFQIKHMGHRVELGEIEAAAMRCDAVTRACCTFDAERQRLHLFYTGSCEKAALLAALKESLPPFMQPNTAMQLDEMPLNKNGKIDRTALAALTKKGAHK
;
A
#
# COMPACT_ATOMS: atom_id res chain seq x y z
N MET A 1 -25.82 4.16 -13.23
CA MET A 1 -24.68 3.26 -12.88
C MET A 1 -23.42 4.11 -12.85
N GLN A 2 -22.69 4.08 -11.75
CA GLN A 2 -21.38 4.77 -11.65
C GLN A 2 -20.33 3.95 -12.38
N THR A 3 -19.57 4.60 -13.26
CA THR A 3 -18.57 3.92 -14.10
C THR A 3 -17.16 4.49 -13.91
N ASN A 4 -17.02 5.54 -13.09
CA ASN A 4 -15.76 6.22 -12.88
C ASN A 4 -15.78 6.93 -11.53
N ILE A 5 -14.65 6.98 -10.83
CA ILE A 5 -14.56 7.62 -9.50
C ILE A 5 -14.83 9.15 -9.56
N LEU A 6 -14.71 9.77 -10.72
CA LEU A 6 -15.06 11.18 -10.91
C LEU A 6 -16.55 11.46 -10.69
N ASP A 7 -17.43 10.44 -10.82
CA ASP A 7 -18.85 10.58 -10.49
C ASP A 7 -19.01 11.02 -9.02
N TRP A 8 -18.17 10.53 -8.13
CA TRP A 8 -18.17 10.92 -6.72
C TRP A 8 -17.68 12.36 -6.53
N LEU A 9 -16.54 12.71 -7.15
CA LEU A 9 -15.99 14.07 -7.07
C LEU A 9 -17.00 15.10 -7.57
N GLU A 10 -17.62 14.85 -8.72
CA GLU A 10 -18.57 15.76 -9.36
C GLU A 10 -19.85 15.88 -8.52
N ALA A 11 -20.39 14.77 -8.02
CA ALA A 11 -21.56 14.76 -7.15
C ALA A 11 -21.31 15.50 -5.83
N THR A 12 -20.16 15.24 -5.20
CA THR A 12 -19.79 15.86 -3.91
C THR A 12 -19.51 17.35 -4.09
N SER A 13 -18.77 17.74 -5.13
CA SER A 13 -18.52 19.15 -5.44
C SER A 13 -19.81 19.93 -5.77
N ALA A 14 -20.79 19.27 -6.39
CA ALA A 14 -22.09 19.89 -6.65
C ALA A 14 -22.94 20.01 -5.37
N ARG A 15 -22.87 19.03 -4.47
CA ARG A 15 -23.63 19.00 -3.22
C ARG A 15 -23.13 19.98 -2.17
N CYS A 16 -21.79 20.09 -2.03
CA CYS A 16 -21.16 20.91 -0.99
C CYS A 16 -19.88 21.62 -1.51
N PRO A 17 -20.02 22.56 -2.46
CA PRO A 17 -18.88 23.15 -3.18
C PRO A 17 -17.88 23.86 -2.25
N ASP A 18 -18.36 24.53 -1.21
CA ASP A 18 -17.59 25.36 -0.31
C ASP A 18 -17.07 24.59 0.93
N ALA A 19 -17.50 23.34 1.13
CA ALA A 19 -17.03 22.53 2.24
C ALA A 19 -15.55 22.14 2.05
N PRO A 20 -14.76 22.03 3.15
CA PRO A 20 -13.38 21.56 3.09
C PRO A 20 -13.30 20.16 2.50
N ALA A 21 -12.43 19.97 1.51
CA ALA A 21 -12.22 18.69 0.83
C ALA A 21 -10.91 18.03 1.27
N VAL A 22 -9.81 18.73 1.09
CA VAL A 22 -8.47 18.21 1.38
C VAL A 22 -7.61 19.34 1.94
N GLY A 23 -6.84 19.02 2.99
CA GLY A 23 -5.85 19.92 3.56
C GLY A 23 -4.53 19.21 3.84
N ASP A 24 -3.44 19.94 3.82
CA ASP A 24 -2.12 19.54 4.29
C ASP A 24 -1.59 20.60 5.29
N ASP A 25 -0.30 20.66 5.57
CA ASP A 25 0.28 21.66 6.46
C ASP A 25 0.54 23.02 5.78
N GLN A 26 0.28 23.14 4.48
CA GLN A 26 0.52 24.35 3.68
C GLN A 26 -0.77 24.94 3.13
N THR A 27 -1.71 24.10 2.73
CA THR A 27 -2.91 24.47 1.97
C THR A 27 -4.14 23.68 2.40
N ASP A 28 -5.28 24.35 2.37
CA ASP A 28 -6.62 23.72 2.41
C ASP A 28 -7.36 24.05 1.11
N CYS A 29 -8.16 23.14 0.60
CA CYS A 29 -9.02 23.39 -0.55
C CYS A 29 -10.44 22.90 -0.32
N THR A 30 -11.40 23.56 -0.95
CA THR A 30 -12.81 23.15 -0.98
C THR A 30 -13.05 22.14 -2.09
N TRP A 31 -14.22 21.47 -2.07
CA TRP A 31 -14.61 20.54 -3.13
C TRP A 31 -14.69 21.19 -4.50
N ALA A 32 -15.15 22.44 -4.60
CA ALA A 32 -15.18 23.18 -5.86
C ALA A 32 -13.76 23.46 -6.38
N GLN A 33 -12.85 23.87 -5.51
CA GLN A 33 -11.46 24.15 -5.86
C GLN A 33 -10.72 22.87 -6.29
N LEU A 34 -10.89 21.77 -5.57
CA LEU A 34 -10.31 20.47 -5.92
C LEU A 34 -10.77 20.03 -7.32
N ALA A 35 -12.09 20.11 -7.58
CA ALA A 35 -12.66 19.73 -8.87
C ALA A 35 -12.19 20.63 -10.03
N ASP A 36 -12.11 21.94 -9.82
CA ASP A 36 -11.60 22.89 -10.85
C ASP A 36 -10.12 22.60 -11.16
N THR A 37 -9.30 22.48 -10.13
CA THR A 37 -7.86 22.19 -10.28
C THR A 37 -7.64 20.85 -10.99
N ALA A 38 -8.41 19.82 -10.64
CA ALA A 38 -8.36 18.52 -11.30
C ALA A 38 -8.76 18.61 -12.80
N ARG A 39 -9.79 19.40 -13.14
CA ARG A 39 -10.17 19.61 -14.56
C ARG A 39 -9.07 20.32 -15.35
N ARG A 40 -8.40 21.31 -14.77
CA ARG A 40 -7.25 22.00 -15.41
C ARG A 40 -6.12 21.03 -15.70
N ALA A 41 -5.68 20.27 -14.68
CA ALA A 41 -4.67 19.25 -14.85
C ALA A 41 -5.08 18.19 -15.89
N GLY A 42 -6.34 17.76 -15.85
CA GLY A 42 -6.90 16.82 -16.81
C GLY A 42 -6.88 17.33 -18.24
N SER A 43 -7.19 18.61 -18.46
CA SER A 43 -7.17 19.23 -19.78
C SER A 43 -5.75 19.32 -20.33
N PHE A 44 -4.77 19.69 -19.48
CA PHE A 44 -3.36 19.67 -19.85
C PHE A 44 -2.91 18.30 -20.34
N LEU A 45 -3.20 17.25 -19.56
CA LEU A 45 -2.82 15.89 -19.90
C LEU A 45 -3.58 15.35 -21.12
N ALA A 46 -4.91 15.55 -21.18
CA ALA A 46 -5.74 15.05 -22.26
C ALA A 46 -5.36 15.61 -23.64
N SER A 47 -4.87 16.85 -23.70
CA SER A 47 -4.41 17.45 -24.95
C SER A 47 -3.08 16.90 -25.47
N ARG A 48 -2.37 16.08 -24.66
CA ARG A 48 -1.00 15.62 -24.92
C ARG A 48 -0.84 14.11 -24.98
N THR A 49 -1.84 13.36 -24.54
CA THR A 49 -1.78 11.89 -24.55
C THR A 49 -3.11 11.26 -24.92
N MET A 50 -3.04 10.00 -25.30
CA MET A 50 -4.22 9.15 -25.53
C MET A 50 -4.73 8.58 -24.19
N PRO A 51 -6.04 8.22 -24.09
CA PRO A 51 -6.57 7.58 -22.90
C PRO A 51 -5.90 6.24 -22.59
N ARG A 52 -6.04 5.77 -21.34
CA ARG A 52 -5.50 4.50 -20.82
C ARG A 52 -3.97 4.44 -20.74
N ARG A 53 -3.28 5.55 -20.98
CA ARG A 53 -1.83 5.61 -20.78
C ARG A 53 -1.54 5.95 -19.31
N PRO A 54 -0.53 5.30 -18.70
CA PRO A 54 -0.13 5.68 -17.35
C PRO A 54 0.57 7.06 -17.35
N VAL A 55 0.35 7.81 -16.28
CA VAL A 55 1.08 9.04 -15.94
C VAL A 55 1.81 8.77 -14.63
N ALA A 56 3.12 8.96 -14.61
CA ALA A 56 3.93 8.78 -13.41
C ALA A 56 4.06 10.10 -12.64
N PHE A 57 4.02 10.03 -11.31
CA PHE A 57 4.22 11.16 -10.42
C PHE A 57 5.44 10.91 -9.54
N TYR A 58 6.44 11.78 -9.61
CA TYR A 58 7.63 11.75 -8.77
C TYR A 58 7.63 13.00 -7.87
N LEU A 59 6.89 12.90 -6.77
CA LEU A 59 6.63 13.99 -5.83
C LEU A 59 6.10 13.44 -4.49
N GLU A 60 6.13 14.27 -3.46
CA GLU A 60 5.52 13.92 -2.16
C GLU A 60 4.00 14.19 -2.18
N LYS A 61 3.28 13.52 -1.28
CA LYS A 61 1.84 13.71 -1.14
C LYS A 61 1.50 15.14 -0.70
N SER A 62 0.50 15.72 -1.36
CA SER A 62 0.00 17.07 -1.12
C SER A 62 -1.39 17.25 -1.70
N VAL A 63 -2.07 18.34 -1.36
CA VAL A 63 -3.34 18.75 -1.98
C VAL A 63 -3.19 18.83 -3.50
N SER A 64 -2.12 19.47 -3.98
CA SER A 64 -1.83 19.63 -5.42
C SER A 64 -1.57 18.29 -6.13
N ALA A 65 -0.85 17.37 -5.47
CA ALA A 65 -0.61 16.03 -6.00
C ALA A 65 -1.92 15.26 -6.18
N PHE A 66 -2.81 15.31 -5.20
CA PHE A 66 -4.11 14.64 -5.30
C PHE A 66 -4.97 15.24 -6.41
N ALA A 67 -5.01 16.56 -6.55
CA ALA A 67 -5.72 17.22 -7.66
C ALA A 67 -5.19 16.78 -9.03
N ALA A 68 -3.86 16.64 -9.20
CA ALA A 68 -3.25 16.17 -10.44
C ALA A 68 -3.51 14.67 -10.71
N MET A 69 -3.55 13.82 -9.67
CA MET A 69 -3.99 12.42 -9.79
C MET A 69 -5.43 12.34 -10.32
N LEU A 70 -6.35 13.13 -9.77
CA LEU A 70 -7.73 13.23 -10.27
C LEU A 70 -7.77 13.80 -11.69
N GLY A 71 -6.89 14.76 -12.01
CA GLY A 71 -6.69 15.28 -13.36
C GLY A 71 -6.29 14.19 -14.35
N THR A 72 -5.45 13.25 -13.94
CA THR A 72 -5.09 12.10 -14.77
C THR A 72 -6.32 11.25 -15.10
N VAL A 73 -7.21 11.09 -14.15
CA VAL A 73 -8.49 10.38 -14.37
C VAL A 73 -9.41 11.16 -15.33
N TYR A 74 -9.46 12.49 -15.21
CA TYR A 74 -10.18 13.34 -16.18
C TYR A 74 -9.64 13.21 -17.60
N ALA A 75 -8.33 13.01 -17.76
CA ALA A 75 -7.70 12.76 -19.06
C ALA A 75 -8.04 11.36 -19.64
N GLY A 76 -8.74 10.50 -18.89
CA GLY A 76 -9.01 9.10 -19.24
C GLY A 76 -7.78 8.20 -19.09
N CYS A 77 -6.83 8.58 -18.26
CA CYS A 77 -5.55 7.91 -17.99
C CYS A 77 -5.53 7.30 -16.59
N CYS A 78 -4.56 6.42 -16.31
CA CYS A 78 -4.28 5.91 -14.98
C CYS A 78 -3.00 6.56 -14.43
N TYR A 79 -2.88 6.62 -13.11
CA TYR A 79 -1.70 7.18 -12.46
C TYR A 79 -0.86 6.12 -11.76
N SER A 80 0.43 6.43 -11.58
CA SER A 80 1.35 5.71 -10.71
C SER A 80 2.20 6.72 -9.96
N VAL A 81 2.16 6.69 -8.64
CA VAL A 81 3.01 7.55 -7.79
C VAL A 81 4.28 6.79 -7.44
N LEU A 82 5.41 7.48 -7.46
CA LEU A 82 6.74 6.92 -7.21
C LEU A 82 7.31 7.53 -5.93
N ASP A 83 7.79 6.70 -5.00
CA ASP A 83 8.46 7.17 -3.79
C ASP A 83 9.77 7.88 -4.13
N THR A 84 9.85 9.17 -3.85
CA THR A 84 10.99 10.04 -4.14
C THR A 84 12.28 9.67 -3.39
N ARG A 85 12.19 8.78 -2.40
CA ARG A 85 13.32 8.32 -1.57
C ARG A 85 13.89 6.99 -2.03
N GLN A 86 13.27 6.36 -3.01
CA GLN A 86 13.82 5.14 -3.56
C GLN A 86 15.09 5.42 -4.36
N PRO A 87 16.05 4.46 -4.39
CA PRO A 87 17.21 4.58 -5.23
C PRO A 87 16.84 4.90 -6.69
N ALA A 88 17.57 5.81 -7.33
CA ALA A 88 17.28 6.24 -8.70
C ALA A 88 17.22 5.07 -9.69
N ALA A 89 18.10 4.08 -9.55
CA ALA A 89 18.10 2.87 -10.38
C ALA A 89 16.79 2.07 -10.25
N ARG A 90 16.21 1.99 -9.04
CA ARG A 90 14.93 1.31 -8.82
C ARG A 90 13.77 2.11 -9.41
N THR A 91 13.78 3.43 -9.23
CA THR A 91 12.78 4.30 -9.84
C THR A 91 12.81 4.20 -11.36
N LEU A 92 14.00 4.15 -11.96
CA LEU A 92 14.15 3.96 -13.39
C LEU A 92 13.61 2.60 -13.87
N GLN A 93 13.86 1.50 -13.14
CA GLN A 93 13.28 0.18 -13.44
C GLN A 93 11.74 0.23 -13.45
N VAL A 94 11.13 0.96 -12.51
CA VAL A 94 9.67 1.17 -12.49
C VAL A 94 9.23 1.95 -13.73
N LEU A 95 9.91 3.03 -14.08
CA LEU A 95 9.60 3.84 -15.27
C LEU A 95 9.76 3.05 -16.58
N ASP A 96 10.79 2.20 -16.67
CA ASP A 96 11.01 1.32 -17.83
C ASP A 96 9.90 0.28 -17.98
N THR A 97 9.40 -0.26 -16.88
CA THR A 97 8.25 -1.19 -16.88
C THR A 97 6.96 -0.46 -17.21
N LEU A 98 6.73 0.69 -16.57
CA LEU A 98 5.48 1.47 -16.67
C LEU A 98 5.33 2.12 -18.04
N THR A 99 6.43 2.51 -18.67
CA THR A 99 6.46 3.29 -19.93
C THR A 99 5.42 4.41 -19.95
N PRO A 100 5.46 5.33 -18.96
CA PRO A 100 4.41 6.32 -18.80
C PRO A 100 4.37 7.30 -19.98
N ALA A 101 3.21 7.91 -20.20
CA ALA A 101 3.10 8.98 -21.17
C ALA A 101 3.97 10.19 -20.77
N PHE A 102 3.98 10.48 -19.46
CA PHE A 102 4.71 11.60 -18.87
C PHE A 102 5.16 11.23 -17.46
N LEU A 103 6.24 11.89 -17.00
CA LEU A 103 6.63 12.00 -15.61
C LEU A 103 6.26 13.41 -15.13
N VAL A 104 5.50 13.50 -14.04
CA VAL A 104 5.13 14.78 -13.42
C VAL A 104 5.91 14.91 -12.11
N THR A 105 6.49 16.08 -11.87
CA THR A 105 7.26 16.37 -10.66
C THR A 105 6.99 17.80 -10.17
N ASP A 106 7.19 18.03 -8.88
CA ASP A 106 7.13 19.36 -8.27
C ASP A 106 8.48 20.09 -8.35
N GLU A 107 8.53 21.35 -7.85
CA GLU A 107 9.77 22.12 -7.79
C GLU A 107 10.84 21.45 -6.95
N ALA A 108 10.45 20.91 -5.79
CA ALA A 108 11.37 20.32 -4.82
C ALA A 108 12.10 19.09 -5.39
N HIS A 109 11.45 18.34 -6.27
CA HIS A 109 11.99 17.09 -6.83
C HIS A 109 12.45 17.20 -8.29
N ALA A 110 12.35 18.38 -8.92
CA ALA A 110 12.67 18.54 -10.35
C ALA A 110 14.10 18.17 -10.71
N ALA A 111 15.07 18.58 -9.90
CA ALA A 111 16.48 18.25 -10.14
C ALA A 111 16.72 16.73 -10.02
N ALA A 112 16.10 16.06 -9.02
CA ALA A 112 16.19 14.63 -8.84
C ALA A 112 15.50 13.87 -9.99
N ALA A 113 14.32 14.31 -10.42
CA ALA A 113 13.60 13.74 -11.55
C ALA A 113 14.41 13.82 -12.85
N ALA A 114 15.04 14.95 -13.12
CA ALA A 114 15.93 15.11 -14.27
C ALA A 114 17.17 14.20 -14.22
N ALA A 115 17.68 13.95 -13.01
CA ALA A 115 18.83 13.07 -12.79
C ALA A 115 18.52 11.56 -12.87
N LEU A 116 17.23 11.16 -12.92
CA LEU A 116 16.83 9.74 -13.04
C LEU A 116 17.30 9.09 -14.35
N GLY A 117 17.58 9.88 -15.40
CA GLY A 117 17.89 9.35 -16.73
C GLY A 117 16.65 8.87 -17.50
N TYR A 118 15.45 9.27 -17.09
CA TYR A 118 14.22 8.98 -17.83
C TYR A 118 14.21 9.69 -19.18
N SER A 119 14.00 8.93 -20.25
CA SER A 119 14.06 9.44 -21.64
C SER A 119 12.76 10.12 -22.12
N GLY A 120 11.66 9.99 -21.37
CA GLY A 120 10.36 10.59 -21.71
C GLY A 120 10.26 12.06 -21.28
N GLN A 121 9.09 12.65 -21.54
CA GLN A 121 8.81 14.03 -21.14
C GLN A 121 8.57 14.16 -19.65
N ILE A 122 9.18 15.17 -19.03
CA ILE A 122 8.97 15.55 -17.63
C ILE A 122 8.25 16.89 -17.60
N PHE A 123 7.13 16.96 -16.89
CA PHE A 123 6.36 18.20 -16.69
C PHE A 123 6.38 18.61 -15.22
N ARG A 124 6.25 19.91 -15.01
CA ARG A 124 6.08 20.48 -13.68
C ARG A 124 4.63 20.37 -13.25
N LEU A 125 4.39 20.04 -12.00
CA LEU A 125 3.06 19.99 -11.43
C LEU A 125 2.29 21.31 -11.64
N ASP A 126 2.96 22.44 -11.40
CA ASP A 126 2.38 23.77 -11.55
C ASP A 126 1.89 24.06 -12.98
N ASP A 127 2.58 23.55 -14.00
CA ASP A 127 2.15 23.70 -15.40
C ASP A 127 0.80 23.02 -15.65
N LEU A 128 0.59 21.86 -15.01
CA LEU A 128 -0.68 21.14 -15.12
C LEU A 128 -1.82 21.91 -14.44
N LEU A 129 -1.54 22.44 -13.25
CA LEU A 129 -2.56 23.09 -12.41
C LEU A 129 -2.93 24.49 -12.93
N ALA A 130 -2.00 25.17 -13.61
CA ALA A 130 -2.21 26.50 -14.20
C ALA A 130 -2.90 26.46 -15.59
N ALA A 131 -3.02 25.28 -16.21
CA ALA A 131 -3.60 25.17 -17.54
C ALA A 131 -5.09 25.56 -17.56
N PRO A 132 -5.62 26.08 -18.67
CA PRO A 132 -7.06 26.31 -18.79
C PRO A 132 -7.83 24.99 -18.88
N ALA A 133 -9.02 24.95 -18.28
CA ALA A 133 -9.91 23.80 -18.39
C ALA A 133 -10.60 23.76 -19.75
N ASP A 134 -10.56 22.62 -20.43
CA ASP A 134 -11.29 22.34 -21.68
C ASP A 134 -12.40 21.30 -21.40
N ALA A 135 -13.58 21.80 -21.09
CA ALA A 135 -14.72 20.96 -20.75
C ALA A 135 -15.16 20.04 -21.91
N ALA A 136 -15.00 20.47 -23.18
CA ALA A 136 -15.39 19.67 -24.32
C ALA A 136 -14.44 18.46 -24.51
N LEU A 137 -13.14 18.68 -24.35
CA LEU A 137 -12.13 17.64 -24.41
C LEU A 137 -12.33 16.62 -23.28
N LEU A 138 -12.53 17.08 -22.03
CA LEU A 138 -12.77 16.22 -20.88
C LEU A 138 -14.04 15.39 -21.03
N ALA A 139 -15.13 16.00 -21.53
CA ALA A 139 -16.37 15.28 -21.83
C ALA A 139 -16.16 14.22 -22.93
N ALA A 140 -15.34 14.48 -23.93
CA ALA A 140 -15.00 13.50 -24.96
C ALA A 140 -14.23 12.31 -24.37
N ARG A 141 -13.26 12.55 -23.46
CA ARG A 141 -12.54 11.52 -22.73
C ARG A 141 -13.48 10.68 -21.84
N ARG A 142 -14.39 11.36 -21.12
CA ARG A 142 -15.35 10.71 -20.23
C ARG A 142 -16.26 9.74 -20.97
N ARG A 143 -16.73 10.07 -22.19
CA ARG A 143 -17.57 9.18 -23.01
C ARG A 143 -16.86 7.89 -23.46
N GLN A 144 -15.54 7.85 -23.47
CA GLN A 144 -14.75 6.67 -23.85
C GLN A 144 -14.38 5.78 -22.66
N ALA A 145 -14.56 6.28 -21.43
CA ALA A 145 -14.19 5.57 -20.22
C ALA A 145 -15.21 4.49 -19.88
N VAL A 146 -14.71 3.35 -19.40
CA VAL A 146 -15.49 2.25 -18.85
C VAL A 146 -14.95 1.89 -17.47
N ASP A 147 -15.77 1.27 -16.63
CA ASP A 147 -15.39 0.98 -15.25
C ASP A 147 -14.25 -0.04 -15.09
N VAL A 148 -13.98 -0.85 -16.11
CA VAL A 148 -12.82 -1.76 -16.15
C VAL A 148 -11.53 -1.08 -16.62
N ASP A 149 -11.56 0.20 -16.98
CA ASP A 149 -10.33 0.93 -17.28
C ASP A 149 -9.45 1.01 -16.01
N PRO A 150 -8.12 0.98 -16.17
CA PRO A 150 -7.21 1.12 -15.04
C PRO A 150 -7.34 2.51 -14.41
N LEU A 151 -7.39 2.55 -13.08
CA LEU A 151 -7.41 3.77 -12.29
C LEU A 151 -6.01 4.13 -11.81
N TYR A 152 -5.33 3.16 -11.22
CA TYR A 152 -3.95 3.34 -10.75
C TYR A 152 -3.11 2.06 -10.90
N ILE A 153 -1.79 2.26 -10.86
CA ILE A 153 -0.80 1.19 -10.86
C ILE A 153 0.15 1.41 -9.70
N ASN A 154 0.10 0.54 -8.68
CA ASN A 154 1.01 0.59 -7.54
C ASN A 154 2.09 -0.47 -7.64
N PHE A 155 3.35 -0.05 -7.53
CA PHE A 155 4.49 -0.96 -7.61
C PHE A 155 4.83 -1.55 -6.25
N THR A 156 4.95 -2.87 -6.20
CA THR A 156 5.36 -3.62 -5.01
C THR A 156 6.64 -4.40 -5.30
N SER A 157 7.31 -4.90 -4.25
CA SER A 157 8.49 -5.75 -4.40
C SER A 157 8.17 -7.01 -5.21
N GLY A 158 9.12 -7.45 -6.00
CA GLY A 158 9.02 -8.65 -6.82
C GLY A 158 10.10 -9.68 -6.47
N SER A 159 9.74 -10.96 -6.41
CA SER A 159 10.66 -12.05 -6.06
C SER A 159 11.89 -12.19 -6.99
N THR A 160 11.83 -11.61 -8.19
CA THR A 160 12.92 -11.59 -9.17
C THR A 160 13.82 -10.35 -9.04
N GLY A 161 13.60 -9.50 -8.06
CA GLY A 161 14.34 -8.24 -7.89
C GLY A 161 13.86 -7.09 -8.78
N VAL A 162 12.81 -7.30 -9.58
CA VAL A 162 12.17 -6.26 -10.40
C VAL A 162 10.79 -5.96 -9.79
N PRO A 163 10.49 -4.68 -9.50
CA PRO A 163 9.18 -4.30 -8.97
C PRO A 163 8.04 -4.69 -9.91
N LYS A 164 6.92 -5.14 -9.35
CA LYS A 164 5.71 -5.51 -10.08
C LYS A 164 4.62 -4.45 -9.89
N GLY A 165 4.03 -3.96 -10.98
CA GLY A 165 2.96 -2.96 -10.96
C GLY A 165 1.59 -3.63 -10.86
N VAL A 166 0.90 -3.49 -9.74
CA VAL A 166 -0.48 -3.98 -9.57
C VAL A 166 -1.44 -2.98 -10.19
N THR A 167 -2.22 -3.41 -11.17
CA THR A 167 -3.15 -2.57 -11.93
C THR A 167 -4.56 -2.70 -11.37
N VAL A 168 -5.09 -1.64 -10.80
CA VAL A 168 -6.43 -1.60 -10.20
C VAL A 168 -7.38 -0.80 -11.06
N SER A 169 -8.61 -1.31 -11.27
CA SER A 169 -9.63 -0.67 -12.09
C SER A 169 -10.52 0.30 -11.30
N HIS A 170 -11.24 1.17 -12.01
CA HIS A 170 -12.33 1.95 -11.42
C HIS A 170 -13.35 1.05 -10.76
N ARG A 171 -13.75 -0.07 -11.42
CA ARG A 171 -14.73 -1.02 -10.89
C ARG A 171 -14.38 -1.52 -9.51
N SER A 172 -13.12 -1.89 -9.29
CA SER A 172 -12.66 -2.42 -8.00
C SER A 172 -12.80 -1.39 -6.88
N VAL A 173 -12.46 -0.12 -7.16
CA VAL A 173 -12.61 0.97 -6.19
C VAL A 173 -14.07 1.38 -6.00
N LEU A 174 -14.87 1.42 -7.08
CA LEU A 174 -16.29 1.74 -7.04
C LEU A 174 -17.12 0.71 -6.23
N ASP A 175 -16.67 -0.53 -6.19
CA ASP A 175 -17.28 -1.58 -5.38
C ASP A 175 -16.83 -1.50 -3.91
N PHE A 176 -15.51 -1.43 -3.68
CA PHE A 176 -14.92 -1.52 -2.34
C PHE A 176 -15.24 -0.30 -1.45
N ILE A 177 -15.12 0.93 -1.96
CA ILE A 177 -15.20 2.15 -1.14
C ILE A 177 -16.59 2.39 -0.53
N PRO A 178 -17.73 2.21 -1.24
CA PRO A 178 -19.04 2.32 -0.62
C PRO A 178 -19.21 1.33 0.54
N GLN A 179 -18.81 0.08 0.37
CA GLN A 179 -18.86 -0.95 1.42
C GLN A 179 -18.01 -0.54 2.64
N PHE A 180 -16.80 -0.04 2.39
CA PHE A 180 -15.90 0.44 3.42
C PHE A 180 -16.52 1.61 4.20
N ALA A 181 -17.07 2.61 3.51
CA ALA A 181 -17.69 3.76 4.12
C ALA A 181 -18.94 3.38 4.96
N GLU A 182 -19.78 2.49 4.45
CA GLU A 182 -21.01 2.05 5.12
C GLU A 182 -20.71 1.23 6.38
N ILE A 183 -19.84 0.21 6.30
CA ILE A 183 -19.49 -0.67 7.43
C ILE A 183 -18.90 0.14 8.59
N PHE A 184 -18.06 1.12 8.26
CA PHE A 184 -17.40 1.92 9.29
C PHE A 184 -18.14 3.22 9.62
N GLY A 185 -19.28 3.48 8.99
CA GLY A 185 -20.13 4.64 9.25
C GLY A 185 -19.38 5.97 9.01
N ILE A 186 -18.64 6.05 7.89
CA ILE A 186 -17.89 7.25 7.51
C ILE A 186 -18.83 8.20 6.75
N THR A 187 -18.88 9.44 7.18
CA THR A 187 -19.81 10.46 6.66
C THR A 187 -19.07 11.75 6.32
N GLN A 188 -19.79 12.70 5.74
CA GLN A 188 -19.29 14.04 5.42
C GLN A 188 -18.79 14.84 6.65
N ASN A 189 -19.13 14.41 7.86
CA ASN A 189 -18.71 15.08 9.10
C ASN A 189 -17.37 14.57 9.62
N ASP A 190 -16.76 13.60 8.94
CA ASP A 190 -15.50 13.00 9.35
C ASP A 190 -14.29 13.70 8.72
N ILE A 191 -13.17 13.62 9.43
CA ILE A 191 -11.87 14.06 8.96
C ILE A 191 -10.93 12.86 8.99
N LEU A 192 -10.54 12.40 7.81
CA LEU A 192 -9.65 11.27 7.60
C LEU A 192 -8.19 11.73 7.69
N GLY A 193 -7.45 11.25 8.68
CA GLY A 193 -6.02 11.56 8.86
C GLY A 193 -5.14 10.68 7.98
N ASN A 194 -4.80 11.14 6.78
CA ASN A 194 -4.03 10.37 5.82
C ASN A 194 -2.57 10.20 6.23
N GLN A 195 -2.19 8.99 6.65
CA GLN A 195 -0.80 8.61 6.99
C GLN A 195 -0.05 8.11 5.76
N ALA A 196 -0.65 7.22 4.98
CA ALA A 196 0.02 6.52 3.89
C ALA A 196 0.48 7.48 2.80
N PRO A 197 1.67 7.30 2.23
CA PRO A 197 2.06 7.98 1.00
C PRO A 197 1.18 7.52 -0.16
N PHE A 198 1.12 8.31 -1.24
CA PHE A 198 0.20 8.04 -2.35
C PHE A 198 0.66 6.91 -3.28
N ASP A 199 1.90 6.47 -3.16
CA ASP A 199 2.42 5.27 -3.82
C ASP A 199 2.03 3.96 -3.09
N PHE A 200 1.34 4.08 -1.94
CA PHE A 200 0.89 2.95 -1.14
C PHE A 200 -0.65 2.86 -1.12
N ASP A 201 -1.19 1.67 -1.40
CA ASP A 201 -2.62 1.44 -1.60
C ASP A 201 -3.51 1.74 -0.38
N VAL A 202 -2.93 1.80 0.83
CA VAL A 202 -3.66 2.24 2.03
C VAL A 202 -4.26 3.64 1.83
N SER A 203 -3.59 4.54 1.08
CA SER A 203 -4.06 5.91 0.79
C SER A 203 -5.38 5.95 0.01
N VAL A 204 -5.67 4.93 -0.77
CA VAL A 204 -6.91 4.78 -1.56
C VAL A 204 -8.13 4.87 -0.67
N LYS A 205 -8.08 4.29 0.53
CA LYS A 205 -9.18 4.32 1.51
C LYS A 205 -9.48 5.73 1.98
N ASP A 206 -8.45 6.52 2.29
CA ASP A 206 -8.64 7.90 2.73
C ASP A 206 -9.20 8.76 1.59
N LEU A 207 -8.49 8.74 0.43
CA LEU A 207 -8.76 9.64 -0.69
C LEU A 207 -10.12 9.37 -1.33
N TYR A 208 -10.43 8.12 -1.64
CA TYR A 208 -11.67 7.80 -2.36
C TYR A 208 -12.88 7.71 -1.45
N THR A 209 -12.71 7.35 -0.16
CA THR A 209 -13.80 7.45 0.80
C THR A 209 -14.25 8.91 0.97
N ALA A 210 -13.31 9.84 0.99
CA ALA A 210 -13.65 11.26 1.04
C ALA A 210 -14.42 11.72 -0.21
N LEU A 211 -13.99 11.31 -1.41
CA LEU A 211 -14.74 11.62 -2.64
C LEU A 211 -16.19 11.12 -2.58
N TYR A 212 -16.39 9.90 -2.06
CA TYR A 212 -17.69 9.26 -1.97
C TYR A 212 -18.59 9.89 -0.91
N THR A 213 -18.08 10.12 0.29
CA THR A 213 -18.86 10.58 1.44
C THR A 213 -18.98 12.11 1.54
N GLY A 214 -17.98 12.84 1.08
CA GLY A 214 -17.80 14.28 1.31
C GLY A 214 -17.03 14.60 2.60
N ALA A 215 -16.41 13.60 3.24
CA ALA A 215 -15.49 13.77 4.36
C ALA A 215 -14.25 14.58 3.96
N LYS A 216 -13.63 15.29 4.92
CA LYS A 216 -12.33 15.96 4.68
C LYS A 216 -11.19 14.94 4.74
N VAL A 217 -10.21 15.06 3.86
CA VAL A 217 -8.90 14.41 4.02
C VAL A 217 -7.92 15.40 4.61
N GLN A 218 -7.30 15.06 5.74
CA GLN A 218 -6.19 15.80 6.29
C GLN A 218 -4.90 15.04 6.03
N ILE A 219 -4.09 15.49 5.08
CA ILE A 219 -2.82 14.88 4.69
C ILE A 219 -1.79 15.19 5.77
N ILE A 220 -1.29 14.16 6.43
CA ILE A 220 -0.30 14.31 7.50
C ILE A 220 1.10 14.30 6.87
N PRO A 221 1.91 15.34 7.03
CA PRO A 221 3.27 15.37 6.50
C PRO A 221 4.09 14.19 7.00
N ARG A 222 4.81 13.55 6.10
CA ARG A 222 5.62 12.38 6.41
C ARG A 222 6.65 12.64 7.52
N ALA A 223 7.23 13.83 7.53
CA ALA A 223 8.22 14.24 8.54
C ALA A 223 7.68 14.18 9.98
N TYR A 224 6.36 14.29 10.18
CA TYR A 224 5.75 14.26 11.50
C TYR A 224 5.80 12.86 12.13
N PHE A 225 5.93 11.80 11.32
CA PHE A 225 6.17 10.43 11.81
C PHE A 225 7.59 10.22 12.37
N SER A 226 8.45 11.23 12.40
CA SER A 226 9.68 11.27 13.19
C SER A 226 9.63 12.28 14.34
N GLN A 227 8.49 13.01 14.49
CA GLN A 227 8.30 14.10 15.44
C GLN A 227 6.97 13.91 16.20
N PRO A 228 6.93 13.04 17.23
CA PRO A 228 5.68 12.60 17.84
C PRO A 228 4.83 13.74 18.41
N THR A 229 5.44 14.78 18.98
CA THR A 229 4.71 15.93 19.51
C THR A 229 3.97 16.69 18.39
N LYS A 230 4.66 16.97 17.28
CA LYS A 230 4.02 17.61 16.12
C LYS A 230 2.90 16.75 15.52
N LEU A 231 3.10 15.43 15.45
CA LEU A 231 2.07 14.53 15.00
C LEU A 231 0.81 14.59 15.86
N MET A 232 0.99 14.54 17.19
CA MET A 232 -0.14 14.57 18.12
C MET A 232 -0.85 15.92 18.11
N ASP A 233 -0.10 17.03 18.02
CA ASP A 233 -0.68 18.37 17.86
C ASP A 233 -1.48 18.45 16.55
N TYR A 234 -0.89 17.98 15.43
CA TYR A 234 -1.54 18.01 14.13
C TYR A 234 -2.87 17.24 14.12
N LEU A 235 -2.89 16.04 14.70
CA LEU A 235 -4.12 15.25 14.81
C LEU A 235 -5.20 15.95 15.64
N ALA A 236 -4.80 16.56 16.75
CA ALA A 236 -5.73 17.21 17.67
C ALA A 236 -6.21 18.57 17.14
N ASP A 237 -5.33 19.39 16.56
CA ASP A 237 -5.64 20.74 16.05
C ASP A 237 -6.52 20.68 14.80
N HIS A 238 -6.37 19.63 13.97
CA HIS A 238 -7.22 19.38 12.81
C HIS A 238 -8.43 18.51 13.12
N GLU A 239 -8.71 18.20 14.39
CA GLU A 239 -9.88 17.43 14.85
C GLU A 239 -10.08 16.12 14.07
N VAL A 240 -8.98 15.41 13.77
CA VAL A 240 -9.02 14.17 13.00
C VAL A 240 -9.89 13.14 13.70
N THR A 241 -10.87 12.57 12.98
CA THR A 241 -11.85 11.62 13.54
C THR A 241 -11.57 10.16 13.19
N ILE A 242 -10.91 9.91 12.05
CA ILE A 242 -10.65 8.56 11.55
C ILE A 242 -9.18 8.42 11.13
N LEU A 243 -8.57 7.35 11.59
CA LEU A 243 -7.22 6.94 11.19
C LEU A 243 -7.30 5.61 10.42
N VAL A 244 -6.77 5.60 9.19
CA VAL A 244 -6.59 4.37 8.41
C VAL A 244 -5.09 4.18 8.19
N TRP A 245 -4.43 3.54 9.15
CA TRP A 245 -2.97 3.58 9.27
C TRP A 245 -2.32 2.21 9.15
N ALA A 246 -1.07 2.21 8.71
CA ALA A 246 -0.20 1.05 8.83
C ALA A 246 0.10 0.76 10.32
N VAL A 247 0.22 -0.51 10.68
CA VAL A 247 0.57 -0.95 12.05
C VAL A 247 1.88 -0.31 12.52
N SER A 248 2.88 -0.19 11.64
CA SER A 248 4.17 0.44 11.95
C SER A 248 4.02 1.89 12.41
N ALA A 249 3.11 2.68 11.83
CA ALA A 249 2.83 4.05 12.25
C ALA A 249 2.18 4.10 13.64
N MET A 250 1.26 3.18 13.93
CA MET A 250 0.67 3.06 15.26
C MET A 250 1.71 2.65 16.32
N CYS A 251 2.57 1.70 15.99
CA CYS A 251 3.68 1.29 16.86
C CYS A 251 4.61 2.47 17.16
N PHE A 252 4.93 3.29 16.15
CA PHE A 252 5.76 4.48 16.35
C PHE A 252 5.19 5.41 17.41
N VAL A 253 3.92 5.81 17.31
CA VAL A 253 3.27 6.69 18.29
C VAL A 253 3.37 6.12 19.70
N SER A 254 3.11 4.82 19.86
CA SER A 254 3.11 4.18 21.17
C SER A 254 4.53 3.93 21.73
N ILE A 255 5.55 3.72 20.89
CA ILE A 255 6.96 3.60 21.29
C ILE A 255 7.49 4.95 21.75
N MET A 256 7.16 6.01 21.04
CA MET A 256 7.60 7.38 21.33
C MET A 256 6.76 8.06 22.41
N ASN A 257 5.85 7.33 23.07
CA ASN A 257 4.95 7.82 24.11
C ASN A 257 4.16 9.10 23.73
N GLY A 258 3.70 9.18 22.47
CA GLY A 258 2.97 10.35 21.98
C GLY A 258 1.76 10.73 22.83
N PHE A 259 1.04 9.73 23.37
CA PHE A 259 -0.13 9.95 24.22
C PHE A 259 0.17 10.61 25.57
N SER A 260 1.41 10.52 26.08
CA SER A 260 1.82 11.21 27.29
C SER A 260 1.95 12.72 27.08
N TYR A 261 2.12 13.16 25.84
CA TYR A 261 2.17 14.56 25.46
C TYR A 261 0.77 15.12 25.21
N ARG A 262 0.02 14.52 24.27
CA ARG A 262 -1.33 14.97 23.91
C ARG A 262 -2.15 13.81 23.36
N ILE A 263 -3.44 13.76 23.68
CA ILE A 263 -4.38 12.75 23.17
C ILE A 263 -5.26 13.42 22.10
N PRO A 264 -5.32 12.87 20.86
CA PRO A 264 -6.22 13.36 19.80
C PRO A 264 -7.64 12.86 20.07
N SER A 265 -8.35 13.52 20.98
CA SER A 265 -9.63 13.06 21.53
C SER A 265 -10.78 13.00 20.55
N HIS A 266 -10.67 13.61 19.36
CA HIS A 266 -11.67 13.52 18.29
C HIS A 266 -11.61 12.21 17.51
N VAL A 267 -10.52 11.44 17.62
CA VAL A 267 -10.38 10.16 16.95
C VAL A 267 -11.39 9.16 17.49
N ARG A 268 -12.40 8.84 16.70
CA ARG A 268 -13.47 7.90 17.02
C ARG A 268 -13.26 6.49 16.43
N GLN A 269 -12.34 6.37 15.46
CA GLN A 269 -12.04 5.12 14.79
C GLN A 269 -10.58 5.01 14.40
N VAL A 270 -10.00 3.82 14.63
CA VAL A 270 -8.65 3.47 14.22
C VAL A 270 -8.72 2.14 13.46
N LEU A 271 -8.52 2.22 12.14
CA LEU A 271 -8.47 1.09 11.25
C LEU A 271 -7.00 0.85 10.88
N PHE A 272 -6.50 -0.35 11.09
CA PHE A 272 -5.09 -0.65 10.85
C PHE A 272 -4.89 -1.90 10.00
N SER A 273 -3.85 -1.91 9.21
CA SER A 273 -3.50 -3.00 8.31
C SER A 273 -2.00 -3.08 8.04
N GLY A 274 -1.62 -4.08 7.26
CA GLY A 274 -0.28 -4.16 6.70
C GLY A 274 0.63 -5.12 7.45
N GLU A 275 0.49 -5.26 8.77
CA GLU A 275 1.31 -6.13 9.62
C GLU A 275 0.45 -6.72 10.74
N VAL A 276 0.99 -7.73 11.43
CA VAL A 276 0.38 -8.24 12.67
C VAL A 276 0.55 -7.17 13.76
N MET A 277 -0.56 -6.72 14.34
CA MET A 277 -0.55 -5.71 15.40
C MET A 277 -0.06 -6.32 16.72
N PRO A 278 1.06 -5.84 17.30
CA PRO A 278 1.50 -6.30 18.62
C PRO A 278 0.55 -5.80 19.71
N ILE A 279 0.04 -6.70 20.52
CA ILE A 279 -0.97 -6.41 21.55
C ILE A 279 -0.54 -5.29 22.49
N LYS A 280 0.72 -5.25 22.92
CA LYS A 280 1.25 -4.19 23.80
C LYS A 280 1.05 -2.77 23.23
N HIS A 281 1.11 -2.61 21.89
CA HIS A 281 0.90 -1.33 21.24
C HIS A 281 -0.59 -1.04 21.07
N LEU A 282 -1.39 -2.05 20.70
CA LEU A 282 -2.84 -1.92 20.63
C LEU A 282 -3.44 -1.47 21.97
N MET A 283 -2.99 -2.09 23.07
CA MET A 283 -3.49 -1.75 24.42
C MET A 283 -3.17 -0.32 24.83
N LYS A 284 -1.99 0.25 24.43
CA LYS A 284 -1.69 1.66 24.64
C LYS A 284 -2.65 2.59 23.91
N TRP A 285 -2.99 2.25 22.65
CA TRP A 285 -3.96 2.99 21.86
C TRP A 285 -5.38 2.89 22.45
N LYS A 286 -5.83 1.71 22.85
CA LYS A 286 -7.14 1.51 23.50
C LYS A 286 -7.23 2.26 24.83
N SER A 287 -6.18 2.26 25.63
CA SER A 287 -6.12 3.02 26.88
C SER A 287 -6.17 4.53 26.66
N ALA A 288 -5.52 5.04 25.61
CA ALA A 288 -5.51 6.48 25.29
C ALA A 288 -6.85 6.93 24.65
N LEU A 289 -7.49 6.09 23.88
CA LEU A 289 -8.72 6.38 23.13
C LEU A 289 -9.81 5.33 23.47
N PRO A 290 -10.31 5.28 24.71
CA PRO A 290 -11.24 4.25 25.17
C PRO A 290 -12.60 4.30 24.47
N HIS A 291 -12.96 5.43 23.86
CA HIS A 291 -14.19 5.60 23.09
C HIS A 291 -14.05 5.23 21.61
N ALA A 292 -12.82 5.03 21.14
CA ALA A 292 -12.57 4.76 19.73
C ALA A 292 -12.80 3.27 19.40
N ARG A 293 -13.35 3.03 18.22
CA ARG A 293 -13.49 1.69 17.66
C ARG A 293 -12.18 1.29 16.95
N PHE A 294 -11.66 0.10 17.23
CA PHE A 294 -10.47 -0.45 16.62
C PHE A 294 -10.83 -1.55 15.62
N VAL A 295 -10.25 -1.50 14.42
CA VAL A 295 -10.55 -2.44 13.36
C VAL A 295 -9.25 -2.96 12.76
N ASN A 296 -9.10 -4.30 12.72
CA ASN A 296 -8.01 -4.96 12.03
C ASN A 296 -8.45 -5.28 10.60
N LEU A 297 -7.71 -4.78 9.61
CA LEU A 297 -7.96 -4.98 8.19
C LEU A 297 -6.88 -5.87 7.59
N TYR A 298 -7.27 -6.77 6.67
CA TYR A 298 -6.33 -7.61 5.95
C TYR A 298 -6.61 -7.58 4.44
N GLY A 299 -5.56 -7.55 3.65
CA GLY A 299 -5.57 -7.72 2.20
C GLY A 299 -4.26 -7.29 1.56
N PRO A 300 -3.86 -7.92 0.45
CA PRO A 300 -2.78 -7.46 -0.42
C PRO A 300 -3.28 -6.45 -1.46
N THR A 301 -2.34 -5.75 -2.09
CA THR A 301 -2.60 -4.74 -3.12
C THR A 301 -3.39 -5.30 -4.31
N GLU A 302 -3.21 -6.58 -4.61
CA GLU A 302 -3.87 -7.31 -5.71
C GLU A 302 -5.39 -7.49 -5.54
N ILE A 303 -5.94 -7.14 -4.37
CA ILE A 303 -7.38 -7.15 -4.08
C ILE A 303 -7.88 -5.78 -3.61
N THR A 304 -7.34 -4.71 -4.14
CA THR A 304 -7.75 -3.33 -3.87
C THR A 304 -7.80 -3.03 -2.37
N CYS A 305 -6.64 -3.04 -1.73
CA CYS A 305 -6.35 -2.72 -0.33
C CYS A 305 -6.70 -3.83 0.68
N ASN A 306 -7.96 -4.19 0.84
CA ASN A 306 -8.37 -5.14 1.88
C ASN A 306 -9.55 -6.00 1.44
N CYS A 307 -9.54 -7.29 1.80
CA CYS A 307 -10.65 -8.22 1.55
C CYS A 307 -11.36 -8.68 2.82
N THR A 308 -10.74 -8.50 3.98
CA THR A 308 -11.39 -8.84 5.27
C THR A 308 -11.19 -7.75 6.31
N TYR A 309 -12.09 -7.75 7.29
CA TYR A 309 -12.04 -6.86 8.44
C TYR A 309 -12.52 -7.55 9.72
N ALA A 310 -11.94 -7.15 10.86
CA ALA A 310 -12.38 -7.54 12.19
C ALA A 310 -12.56 -6.32 13.07
N ILE A 311 -13.78 -6.04 13.50
CA ILE A 311 -14.05 -5.04 14.53
C ILE A 311 -13.65 -5.66 15.86
N LEU A 312 -12.65 -5.09 16.51
CA LEU A 312 -12.15 -5.64 17.77
C LEU A 312 -13.09 -5.31 18.93
N PRO A 313 -13.37 -6.28 19.81
CA PRO A 313 -14.21 -6.05 20.97
C PRO A 313 -13.58 -5.08 21.96
N ASP A 314 -14.44 -4.39 22.72
CA ASP A 314 -14.00 -3.49 23.79
C ASP A 314 -13.67 -4.30 25.05
N ARG A 315 -12.50 -4.91 25.04
CA ARG A 315 -11.88 -5.65 26.15
C ARG A 315 -10.37 -5.59 26.06
N ASP A 316 -9.73 -6.02 27.11
CA ASP A 316 -8.30 -6.26 27.10
C ASP A 316 -7.97 -7.56 26.34
N PHE A 317 -6.78 -7.61 25.75
CA PHE A 317 -6.22 -8.74 25.04
C PHE A 317 -4.99 -9.26 25.79
N ALA A 318 -4.83 -10.59 25.85
CA ALA A 318 -3.64 -11.21 26.41
C ALA A 318 -2.39 -10.84 25.55
N PRO A 319 -1.18 -10.76 26.15
CA PRO A 319 0.02 -10.30 25.44
C PRO A 319 0.38 -11.08 24.18
N ASP A 320 0.03 -12.36 24.12
CA ASP A 320 0.29 -13.31 23.04
C ASP A 320 -0.96 -13.69 22.24
N GLU A 321 -2.08 -13.02 22.50
CA GLU A 321 -3.34 -13.29 21.81
C GLU A 321 -3.25 -12.90 20.34
N ALA A 322 -3.64 -13.81 19.45
CA ALA A 322 -3.77 -13.52 18.03
C ALA A 322 -5.04 -12.72 17.77
N LEU A 323 -4.92 -11.64 16.99
CA LEU A 323 -6.08 -10.87 16.56
C LEU A 323 -6.70 -11.50 15.31
N PRO A 324 -8.05 -11.57 15.21
CA PRO A 324 -8.71 -11.99 13.98
C PRO A 324 -8.43 -11.02 12.84
N ILE A 325 -8.35 -11.52 11.62
CA ILE A 325 -8.51 -10.74 10.40
C ILE A 325 -9.97 -10.73 9.93
N GLY A 326 -10.83 -11.47 10.61
CA GLY A 326 -12.28 -11.39 10.61
C GLY A 326 -12.98 -12.04 9.44
N CYS A 327 -13.90 -11.32 8.82
CA CYS A 327 -14.74 -11.81 7.72
C CYS A 327 -14.54 -10.98 6.44
N ALA A 328 -14.98 -11.54 5.31
CA ALA A 328 -14.91 -10.86 4.02
C ALA A 328 -15.76 -9.59 3.97
N PHE A 329 -15.29 -8.59 3.20
CA PHE A 329 -16.17 -7.49 2.79
C PHE A 329 -17.33 -8.01 1.93
N PRO A 330 -18.48 -7.33 1.93
CA PRO A 330 -19.56 -7.65 1.00
C PRO A 330 -19.05 -7.68 -0.45
N ASN A 331 -19.64 -8.55 -1.28
CA ASN A 331 -19.25 -8.77 -2.68
C ASN A 331 -17.84 -9.37 -2.89
N GLU A 332 -17.19 -9.78 -1.82
CA GLU A 332 -15.95 -10.54 -1.83
C GLU A 332 -16.17 -11.95 -1.30
N LYS A 333 -15.61 -12.95 -1.98
CA LYS A 333 -15.52 -14.31 -1.46
C LYS A 333 -14.10 -14.54 -0.98
N VAL A 334 -13.93 -14.75 0.31
CA VAL A 334 -12.66 -15.13 0.91
C VAL A 334 -12.81 -16.54 1.46
N PHE A 335 -11.96 -17.45 1.01
CA PHE A 335 -12.00 -18.86 1.39
C PHE A 335 -10.59 -19.44 1.47
N LEU A 336 -10.48 -20.60 2.09
CA LEU A 336 -9.19 -21.25 2.29
C LEU A 336 -9.11 -22.53 1.44
N LEU A 337 -7.97 -22.71 0.76
CA LEU A 337 -7.64 -23.94 0.05
C LEU A 337 -6.47 -24.64 0.73
N ASP A 338 -6.56 -25.96 0.82
CA ASP A 338 -5.45 -26.80 1.27
C ASP A 338 -4.40 -27.02 0.16
N GLU A 339 -3.39 -27.84 0.43
CA GLU A 339 -2.32 -28.17 -0.53
C GLU A 339 -2.79 -28.95 -1.76
N ASN A 340 -3.98 -29.59 -1.69
CA ASN A 340 -4.61 -30.34 -2.78
C ASN A 340 -5.72 -29.54 -3.49
N ASP A 341 -5.80 -28.23 -3.24
CA ASP A 341 -6.84 -27.35 -3.77
C ASP A 341 -8.26 -27.70 -3.28
N ALA A 342 -8.40 -28.41 -2.16
CA ALA A 342 -9.68 -28.67 -1.54
C ALA A 342 -10.07 -27.54 -0.58
N LEU A 343 -11.39 -27.29 -0.47
CA LEU A 343 -11.93 -26.26 0.42
C LEU A 343 -11.72 -26.65 1.88
N VAL A 344 -11.07 -25.78 2.65
CA VAL A 344 -10.92 -25.91 4.10
C VAL A 344 -12.16 -25.34 4.78
N THR A 345 -12.87 -26.21 5.51
CA THR A 345 -14.09 -25.85 6.29
C THR A 345 -13.97 -26.16 7.78
N VAL A 346 -12.94 -26.93 8.17
CA VAL A 346 -12.76 -27.38 9.55
C VAL A 346 -12.05 -26.28 10.36
N PRO A 347 -12.63 -25.82 11.50
CA PRO A 347 -11.97 -24.88 12.38
C PRO A 347 -10.59 -25.37 12.83
N GLY A 348 -9.63 -24.47 12.87
CA GLY A 348 -8.23 -24.76 13.24
C GLY A 348 -7.37 -25.31 12.09
N GLN A 349 -7.94 -25.86 11.02
CA GLN A 349 -7.18 -26.32 9.85
C GLN A 349 -6.62 -25.13 9.08
N ALA A 350 -5.32 -25.18 8.74
CA ALA A 350 -4.66 -24.17 7.94
C ALA A 350 -4.97 -24.34 6.46
N GLY A 351 -5.14 -23.21 5.75
CA GLY A 351 -5.26 -23.17 4.29
C GLY A 351 -4.76 -21.84 3.73
N GLU A 352 -4.49 -21.82 2.41
CA GLU A 352 -4.12 -20.61 1.70
C GLU A 352 -5.35 -19.72 1.51
N ILE A 353 -5.24 -18.45 1.84
CA ILE A 353 -6.29 -17.46 1.58
C ILE A 353 -6.41 -17.25 0.08
N CYS A 354 -7.58 -17.52 -0.47
CA CYS A 354 -7.96 -17.24 -1.84
C CYS A 354 -9.11 -16.24 -1.87
N VAL A 355 -9.09 -15.33 -2.84
CA VAL A 355 -10.10 -14.28 -2.95
C VAL A 355 -10.69 -14.26 -4.35
N SER A 356 -12.02 -14.18 -4.45
CA SER A 356 -12.79 -13.91 -5.66
C SER A 356 -13.73 -12.72 -5.39
N GLY A 357 -13.93 -11.87 -6.35
CA GLY A 357 -14.85 -10.73 -6.22
C GLY A 357 -14.44 -9.56 -7.10
N THR A 358 -15.18 -8.47 -6.96
CA THR A 358 -15.05 -7.27 -7.80
C THR A 358 -13.81 -6.45 -7.45
N ALA A 359 -13.31 -6.56 -6.20
CA ALA A 359 -12.10 -5.85 -5.76
C ALA A 359 -10.78 -6.45 -6.31
N LEU A 360 -10.83 -7.59 -7.04
CA LEU A 360 -9.65 -8.13 -7.70
C LEU A 360 -9.05 -7.11 -8.68
N ALA A 361 -7.74 -6.89 -8.58
CA ALA A 361 -6.98 -6.11 -9.55
C ALA A 361 -7.05 -6.74 -10.95
N LEU A 362 -6.77 -5.94 -11.98
CA LEU A 362 -6.71 -6.44 -13.37
C LEU A 362 -5.55 -7.42 -13.57
N GLY A 363 -4.51 -7.32 -12.77
CA GLY A 363 -3.30 -8.13 -12.80
C GLY A 363 -2.05 -7.29 -12.63
N TYR A 364 -0.92 -7.84 -13.04
CA TYR A 364 0.35 -7.13 -13.04
C TYR A 364 0.57 -6.43 -14.39
N TYR A 365 0.89 -5.15 -14.33
CA TYR A 365 1.11 -4.31 -15.50
C TYR A 365 2.27 -4.84 -16.35
N ALA A 366 2.02 -5.01 -17.64
CA ALA A 366 2.96 -5.55 -18.63
C ALA A 366 3.56 -6.92 -18.28
N ASP A 367 2.94 -7.70 -17.36
CA ASP A 367 3.41 -9.02 -16.95
C ASP A 367 2.26 -10.06 -16.98
N PRO A 368 1.85 -10.52 -18.18
CA PRO A 368 0.76 -11.50 -18.30
C PRO A 368 1.13 -12.87 -17.72
N VAL A 369 2.41 -13.24 -17.73
CA VAL A 369 2.88 -14.53 -17.21
C VAL A 369 2.67 -14.58 -15.69
N ARG A 370 3.20 -13.59 -14.97
CA ARG A 370 3.00 -13.49 -13.51
C ARG A 370 1.53 -13.30 -13.16
N THR A 371 0.78 -12.55 -13.96
CA THR A 371 -0.66 -12.39 -13.79
C THR A 371 -1.37 -13.75 -13.82
N ALA A 372 -1.10 -14.60 -14.82
CA ALA A 372 -1.71 -15.92 -14.93
C ALA A 372 -1.32 -16.88 -13.79
N GLN A 373 -0.15 -16.70 -13.19
CA GLN A 373 0.30 -17.51 -12.04
C GLN A 373 -0.40 -17.15 -10.74
N ALA A 374 -0.71 -15.87 -10.53
CA ALA A 374 -1.29 -15.37 -9.27
C ALA A 374 -2.83 -15.28 -9.33
N PHE A 375 -3.37 -14.91 -10.49
CA PHE A 375 -4.81 -14.81 -10.76
C PHE A 375 -5.25 -16.01 -11.58
N THR A 376 -5.71 -17.05 -10.89
CA THR A 376 -5.99 -18.36 -11.50
C THR A 376 -7.50 -18.65 -11.59
N GLN A 377 -7.86 -19.74 -12.27
CA GLN A 377 -9.19 -20.32 -12.17
C GLN A 377 -9.42 -20.85 -10.76
N ASN A 378 -10.61 -20.60 -10.20
CA ASN A 378 -11.05 -21.23 -8.95
C ASN A 378 -11.16 -22.76 -9.16
N PRO A 379 -10.34 -23.57 -8.44
CA PRO A 379 -10.37 -25.03 -8.62
C PRO A 379 -11.68 -25.66 -8.15
N LEU A 380 -12.43 -24.96 -7.29
CA LEU A 380 -13.74 -25.43 -6.80
C LEU A 380 -14.87 -25.21 -7.81
N ASN A 381 -14.65 -24.41 -8.85
CA ASN A 381 -15.65 -24.11 -9.87
C ASN A 381 -15.23 -24.66 -11.23
N THR A 382 -15.92 -25.71 -11.68
CA THR A 382 -15.68 -26.38 -12.98
C THR A 382 -16.66 -25.97 -14.07
N ASN A 383 -17.67 -25.14 -13.76
CA ASN A 383 -18.76 -24.82 -14.66
C ASN A 383 -18.53 -23.57 -15.53
N TRP A 384 -17.82 -22.58 -14.97
CA TRP A 384 -17.46 -21.33 -15.66
C TRP A 384 -16.14 -20.80 -15.14
N TYR A 385 -15.54 -19.87 -15.88
CA TYR A 385 -14.32 -19.21 -15.46
C TYR A 385 -14.60 -18.27 -14.29
N GLU A 386 -14.18 -18.65 -13.09
CA GLU A 386 -14.22 -17.84 -11.89
C GLU A 386 -12.79 -17.50 -11.47
N ARG A 387 -12.41 -16.25 -11.70
CA ARG A 387 -11.07 -15.77 -11.39
C ARG A 387 -10.88 -15.60 -9.90
N ILE A 388 -9.80 -16.15 -9.34
CA ILE A 388 -9.38 -15.96 -7.97
C ILE A 388 -7.96 -15.40 -7.92
N TYR A 389 -7.64 -14.69 -6.83
CA TYR A 389 -6.27 -14.36 -6.46
C TYR A 389 -5.80 -15.28 -5.34
N ARG A 390 -4.64 -15.93 -5.55
CA ARG A 390 -3.97 -16.77 -4.55
C ARG A 390 -2.96 -15.91 -3.80
N THR A 391 -3.20 -15.66 -2.52
CA THR A 391 -2.43 -14.67 -1.77
C THR A 391 -1.04 -15.14 -1.35
N GLY A 392 -0.84 -16.46 -1.23
CA GLY A 392 0.33 -17.05 -0.58
C GLY A 392 0.30 -16.93 0.94
N ASP A 393 -0.70 -16.29 1.52
CA ASP A 393 -0.92 -16.17 2.95
C ASP A 393 -1.72 -17.35 3.48
N LEU A 394 -1.36 -17.87 4.66
CA LEU A 394 -2.04 -18.94 5.35
C LEU A 394 -2.91 -18.39 6.49
N ALA A 395 -4.11 -18.92 6.60
CA ALA A 395 -5.04 -18.62 7.68
C ALA A 395 -5.77 -19.88 8.16
N ARG A 396 -6.52 -19.72 9.22
CA ARG A 396 -7.47 -20.71 9.73
C ARG A 396 -8.76 -20.04 10.15
N TYR A 397 -9.85 -20.76 10.13
CA TYR A 397 -11.10 -20.36 10.79
C TYR A 397 -11.06 -20.71 12.27
N ASP A 398 -11.71 -19.91 13.11
CA ASP A 398 -12.16 -20.33 14.42
C ASP A 398 -13.56 -20.98 14.34
N GLU A 399 -14.11 -21.38 15.50
CA GLU A 399 -15.44 -22.00 15.58
C GLU A 399 -16.59 -21.05 15.19
N SER A 400 -16.37 -19.74 15.20
CA SER A 400 -17.32 -18.71 14.76
C SER A 400 -17.26 -18.44 13.26
N GLY A 401 -16.29 -19.02 12.55
CA GLY A 401 -16.01 -18.75 11.13
C GLY A 401 -15.16 -17.49 10.90
N SER A 402 -14.58 -16.91 11.94
CA SER A 402 -13.67 -15.78 11.82
C SER A 402 -12.28 -16.24 11.39
N LEU A 403 -11.66 -15.51 10.47
CA LEU A 403 -10.32 -15.80 9.96
C LEU A 403 -9.23 -15.29 10.90
N TYR A 404 -8.19 -16.11 11.08
CA TYR A 404 -6.97 -15.79 11.80
C TYR A 404 -5.76 -16.03 10.91
N TYR A 405 -4.94 -15.01 10.72
CA TYR A 405 -3.69 -15.11 9.98
C TYR A 405 -2.67 -15.99 10.70
N ILE A 406 -2.00 -16.89 9.97
CA ILE A 406 -0.98 -17.81 10.51
C ILE A 406 0.43 -17.41 10.04
N GLY A 407 0.58 -17.11 8.75
CA GLY A 407 1.88 -16.85 8.15
C GLY A 407 1.84 -16.86 6.63
N ARG A 408 3.00 -17.10 5.99
CA ARG A 408 3.12 -17.21 4.55
C ARG A 408 3.67 -18.56 4.11
N ARG A 409 3.28 -19.00 2.90
CA ARG A 409 3.87 -20.17 2.24
C ARG A 409 5.27 -19.90 1.70
N ASP A 410 5.59 -18.65 1.42
CA ASP A 410 6.86 -18.18 0.84
C ASP A 410 7.67 -17.36 1.86
N PHE A 411 8.79 -16.79 1.39
CA PHE A 411 9.69 -15.96 2.20
C PHE A 411 9.41 -14.48 2.11
N GLN A 412 8.22 -14.11 1.64
CA GLN A 412 7.79 -12.73 1.66
C GLN A 412 7.46 -12.30 3.09
N ILE A 413 7.83 -11.09 3.43
CA ILE A 413 7.58 -10.50 4.75
C ILE A 413 6.92 -9.13 4.60
N LYS A 414 6.46 -8.60 5.71
CA LYS A 414 6.09 -7.20 5.88
C LYS A 414 7.08 -6.56 6.85
N HIS A 415 7.73 -5.48 6.42
CA HIS A 415 8.73 -4.77 7.20
C HIS A 415 8.58 -3.26 7.05
N MET A 416 8.44 -2.56 8.17
CA MET A 416 8.20 -1.10 8.21
C MET A 416 6.99 -0.66 7.37
N GLY A 417 5.93 -1.47 7.34
CA GLY A 417 4.71 -1.22 6.56
C GLY A 417 4.80 -1.64 5.08
N HIS A 418 5.96 -2.04 4.60
CA HIS A 418 6.18 -2.42 3.21
C HIS A 418 6.20 -3.94 3.02
N ARG A 419 5.67 -4.38 1.88
CA ARG A 419 5.80 -5.76 1.42
C ARG A 419 7.21 -5.97 0.88
N VAL A 420 7.95 -6.93 1.42
CA VAL A 420 9.36 -7.20 1.10
C VAL A 420 9.54 -8.66 0.70
N GLU A 421 10.06 -8.87 -0.49
CA GLU A 421 10.53 -10.16 -0.95
C GLU A 421 11.98 -10.34 -0.48
N LEU A 422 12.25 -11.31 0.41
CA LEU A 422 13.61 -11.59 0.84
C LEU A 422 14.50 -11.97 -0.35
N GLY A 423 13.93 -12.63 -1.36
CA GLY A 423 14.63 -12.96 -2.61
C GLY A 423 15.11 -11.74 -3.41
N GLU A 424 14.45 -10.58 -3.28
CA GLU A 424 14.91 -9.34 -3.91
C GLU A 424 16.21 -8.83 -3.27
N ILE A 425 16.30 -8.93 -1.94
CA ILE A 425 17.54 -8.57 -1.20
C ILE A 425 18.68 -9.52 -1.60
N GLU A 426 18.37 -10.81 -1.71
CA GLU A 426 19.32 -11.85 -2.13
C GLU A 426 19.81 -11.62 -3.56
N ALA A 427 18.89 -11.34 -4.48
CA ALA A 427 19.21 -11.02 -5.86
C ALA A 427 20.08 -9.75 -5.98
N ALA A 428 19.82 -8.72 -5.15
CA ALA A 428 20.63 -7.52 -5.10
C ALA A 428 22.05 -7.83 -4.60
N ALA A 429 22.19 -8.67 -3.56
CA ALA A 429 23.49 -9.10 -3.05
C ALA A 429 24.28 -9.92 -4.08
N MET A 430 23.61 -10.78 -4.84
CA MET A 430 24.21 -11.62 -5.88
C MET A 430 24.71 -10.84 -7.11
N ARG A 431 24.35 -9.56 -7.27
CA ARG A 431 24.90 -8.69 -8.32
C ARG A 431 26.35 -8.28 -8.05
N CYS A 432 26.83 -8.48 -6.82
CA CYS A 432 28.24 -8.30 -6.51
C CYS A 432 29.00 -9.55 -6.94
N ASP A 433 29.90 -9.42 -7.92
CA ASP A 433 30.67 -10.56 -8.52
C ASP A 433 31.44 -11.39 -7.47
N ALA A 434 31.81 -10.76 -6.36
CA ALA A 434 32.55 -11.42 -5.26
C ALA A 434 31.58 -12.16 -4.28
N VAL A 435 30.27 -12.14 -4.48
CA VAL A 435 29.28 -12.90 -3.72
C VAL A 435 28.91 -14.16 -4.50
N THR A 436 29.11 -15.33 -3.91
CA THR A 436 28.80 -16.62 -4.54
C THR A 436 27.38 -17.08 -4.26
N ARG A 437 26.90 -16.88 -3.03
CA ARG A 437 25.53 -17.16 -2.59
C ARG A 437 25.10 -16.12 -1.58
N ALA A 438 23.80 -15.81 -1.56
CA ALA A 438 23.19 -14.93 -0.58
C ALA A 438 21.88 -15.53 -0.08
N CYS A 439 21.56 -15.30 1.19
CA CYS A 439 20.29 -15.65 1.81
C CYS A 439 19.94 -14.61 2.88
N CYS A 440 18.71 -14.11 2.85
CA CYS A 440 18.23 -13.15 3.82
C CYS A 440 17.21 -13.80 4.76
N THR A 441 17.29 -13.52 6.05
CA THR A 441 16.29 -13.93 7.05
C THR A 441 15.74 -12.72 7.75
N PHE A 442 14.55 -12.88 8.34
CA PHE A 442 13.86 -11.82 9.07
C PHE A 442 13.58 -12.26 10.51
N ASP A 443 14.00 -11.44 11.45
CA ASP A 443 13.65 -11.55 12.86
C ASP A 443 12.41 -10.71 13.14
N ALA A 444 11.24 -11.36 13.21
CA ALA A 444 9.96 -10.69 13.40
C ALA A 444 9.81 -10.04 14.80
N GLU A 445 10.48 -10.57 15.83
CA GLU A 445 10.44 -10.01 17.19
C GLU A 445 11.19 -8.67 17.27
N ARG A 446 12.37 -8.63 16.61
CA ARG A 446 13.24 -7.46 16.59
C ARG A 446 13.06 -6.56 15.38
N GLN A 447 12.22 -6.98 14.43
CA GLN A 447 12.00 -6.30 13.15
C GLN A 447 13.32 -6.05 12.41
N ARG A 448 14.16 -7.11 12.24
CA ARG A 448 15.50 -7.01 11.64
C ARG A 448 15.70 -7.96 10.48
N LEU A 449 16.30 -7.43 9.43
CA LEU A 449 16.79 -8.18 8.27
C LEU A 449 18.24 -8.61 8.49
N HIS A 450 18.53 -9.88 8.29
CA HIS A 450 19.88 -10.45 8.40
C HIS A 450 20.28 -11.10 7.09
N LEU A 451 21.33 -10.58 6.44
CA LEU A 451 21.90 -11.14 5.22
C LEU A 451 23.06 -12.06 5.56
N PHE A 452 23.03 -13.27 5.01
CA PHE A 452 24.13 -14.22 5.02
C PHE A 452 24.66 -14.37 3.60
N TYR A 453 25.97 -14.41 3.42
CA TYR A 453 26.56 -14.57 2.10
C TYR A 453 27.85 -15.37 2.15
N THR A 454 28.23 -15.98 1.02
CA THR A 454 29.50 -16.64 0.78
C THR A 454 30.23 -15.95 -0.37
N GLY A 455 31.53 -16.11 -0.44
CA GLY A 455 32.38 -15.46 -1.46
C GLY A 455 33.43 -14.56 -0.81
N SER A 456 34.12 -13.78 -1.61
CA SER A 456 35.24 -12.92 -1.16
C SER A 456 34.88 -11.45 -1.00
N CYS A 457 33.56 -11.11 -1.04
CA CYS A 457 33.13 -9.73 -0.94
C CYS A 457 33.32 -9.20 0.49
N GLU A 458 33.94 -8.04 0.61
CA GLU A 458 34.05 -7.34 1.87
C GLU A 458 32.70 -6.85 2.33
N LYS A 459 32.35 -7.08 3.61
CA LYS A 459 31.05 -6.72 4.22
C LYS A 459 30.68 -5.25 4.00
N ALA A 460 31.62 -4.32 4.17
CA ALA A 460 31.38 -2.90 4.02
C ALA A 460 31.03 -2.55 2.57
N ALA A 461 31.71 -3.13 1.60
CA ALA A 461 31.48 -2.94 0.18
C ALA A 461 30.09 -3.50 -0.23
N LEU A 462 29.75 -4.69 0.26
CA LEU A 462 28.43 -5.29 0.01
C LEU A 462 27.29 -4.42 0.56
N LEU A 463 27.39 -3.96 1.81
CA LEU A 463 26.36 -3.10 2.42
C LEU A 463 26.26 -1.75 1.71
N ALA A 464 27.36 -1.18 1.22
CA ALA A 464 27.32 0.05 0.43
C ALA A 464 26.58 -0.17 -0.91
N ALA A 465 26.89 -1.24 -1.63
CA ALA A 465 26.20 -1.58 -2.89
C ALA A 465 24.71 -1.84 -2.69
N LEU A 466 24.32 -2.51 -1.61
CA LEU A 466 22.92 -2.74 -1.26
C LEU A 466 22.20 -1.43 -0.91
N LYS A 467 22.87 -0.49 -0.26
CA LYS A 467 22.31 0.82 0.07
C LYS A 467 22.01 1.66 -1.19
N GLU A 468 22.80 1.51 -2.22
CA GLU A 468 22.59 2.18 -3.51
C GLU A 468 21.45 1.57 -4.34
N SER A 469 21.18 0.26 -4.14
CA SER A 469 20.24 -0.49 -4.98
C SER A 469 18.91 -0.81 -4.31
N LEU A 470 18.83 -0.82 -2.98
CA LEU A 470 17.64 -1.18 -2.22
C LEU A 470 17.07 0.00 -1.44
N PRO A 471 15.73 0.12 -1.36
CA PRO A 471 15.10 1.12 -0.51
C PRO A 471 15.42 0.87 0.98
N PRO A 472 15.36 1.90 1.84
CA PRO A 472 15.77 1.82 3.25
C PRO A 472 15.12 0.67 4.03
N PHE A 473 13.85 0.36 3.77
CA PHE A 473 13.12 -0.73 4.44
C PHE A 473 13.54 -2.15 3.99
N MET A 474 14.35 -2.27 2.94
CA MET A 474 14.92 -3.55 2.45
C MET A 474 16.39 -3.71 2.78
N GLN A 475 17.04 -2.70 3.33
CA GLN A 475 18.46 -2.76 3.65
C GLN A 475 18.70 -3.67 4.86
N PRO A 476 19.59 -4.70 4.75
CA PRO A 476 19.85 -5.58 5.87
C PRO A 476 20.45 -4.83 7.07
N ASN A 477 19.95 -5.11 8.26
CA ASN A 477 20.49 -4.56 9.50
C ASN A 477 21.86 -5.14 9.81
N THR A 478 22.13 -6.38 9.38
CA THR A 478 23.43 -7.06 9.52
C THR A 478 23.73 -7.87 8.27
N ALA A 479 25.03 -7.99 7.94
CA ALA A 479 25.52 -8.94 6.97
C ALA A 479 26.60 -9.83 7.62
N MET A 480 26.52 -11.14 7.38
CA MET A 480 27.45 -12.14 7.91
C MET A 480 28.00 -12.98 6.76
N GLN A 481 29.30 -12.96 6.61
CA GLN A 481 30.02 -13.83 5.69
C GLN A 481 30.13 -15.21 6.31
N LEU A 482 29.88 -16.24 5.51
CA LEU A 482 30.03 -17.65 5.88
C LEU A 482 31.00 -18.34 4.91
N ASP A 483 31.70 -19.34 5.38
CA ASP A 483 32.52 -20.18 4.52
C ASP A 483 31.62 -21.02 3.60
N GLU A 484 30.53 -21.56 4.13
CA GLU A 484 29.53 -22.33 3.38
C GLU A 484 28.12 -22.03 3.85
N MET A 485 27.15 -22.04 2.91
CA MET A 485 25.73 -21.95 3.25
C MET A 485 25.23 -23.27 3.80
N PRO A 486 24.55 -23.28 4.96
CA PRO A 486 23.91 -24.48 5.47
C PRO A 486 22.80 -24.94 4.52
N LEU A 487 22.77 -26.24 4.22
CA LEU A 487 21.77 -26.85 3.36
C LEU A 487 20.89 -27.80 4.15
N ASN A 488 19.60 -27.82 3.82
CA ASN A 488 18.65 -28.79 4.33
C ASN A 488 18.80 -30.16 3.65
N LYS A 489 18.00 -31.16 4.07
CA LYS A 489 18.02 -32.53 3.54
C LYS A 489 17.84 -32.63 2.01
N ASN A 490 17.22 -31.62 1.42
CA ASN A 490 16.91 -31.55 -0.02
C ASN A 490 17.96 -30.72 -0.81
N GLY A 491 19.09 -30.35 -0.20
CA GLY A 491 20.14 -29.54 -0.84
C GLY A 491 19.78 -28.05 -1.02
N LYS A 492 18.70 -27.58 -0.42
CA LYS A 492 18.32 -26.15 -0.43
C LYS A 492 18.88 -25.44 0.81
N ILE A 493 19.11 -24.13 0.70
CA ILE A 493 19.60 -23.32 1.84
C ILE A 493 18.65 -23.47 3.04
N ASP A 494 19.21 -23.79 4.19
CA ASP A 494 18.49 -23.94 5.45
C ASP A 494 18.37 -22.60 6.17
N ARG A 495 17.27 -21.88 5.89
CA ARG A 495 17.01 -20.57 6.52
C ARG A 495 16.78 -20.68 8.03
N THR A 496 16.32 -21.84 8.53
CA THR A 496 16.10 -22.05 9.96
C THR A 496 17.46 -22.13 10.68
N ALA A 497 18.41 -22.86 10.10
CA ALA A 497 19.77 -22.90 10.62
C ALA A 497 20.43 -21.51 10.60
N LEU A 498 20.25 -20.74 9.53
CA LEU A 498 20.77 -19.36 9.42
C LEU A 498 20.15 -18.45 10.49
N ALA A 499 18.82 -18.49 10.69
CA ALA A 499 18.15 -17.70 11.70
C ALA A 499 18.63 -18.02 13.12
N ALA A 500 19.02 -19.29 13.39
CA ALA A 500 19.58 -19.68 14.68
C ALA A 500 20.97 -19.05 14.95
N LEU A 501 21.73 -18.72 13.92
CA LEU A 501 23.04 -18.05 14.08
C LEU A 501 22.90 -16.63 14.64
N THR A 502 21.85 -15.91 14.27
CA THR A 502 21.61 -14.55 14.78
C THR A 502 21.18 -14.54 16.24
N LYS A 503 20.48 -15.59 16.71
CA LYS A 503 20.06 -15.73 18.11
C LYS A 503 21.26 -16.04 19.04
N LYS A 504 22.23 -16.79 18.57
CA LYS A 504 23.45 -17.14 19.34
C LYS A 504 24.46 -15.97 19.47
N GLY A 505 24.50 -15.05 18.50
CA GLY A 505 25.39 -13.90 18.54
C GLY A 505 24.94 -12.74 19.43
N ALA A 506 23.73 -12.79 19.98
CA ALA A 506 23.19 -11.76 20.87
C ALA A 506 23.57 -11.95 22.36
N HIS A 507 24.32 -12.98 22.69
CA HIS A 507 24.76 -13.30 24.06
C HIS A 507 26.31 -13.17 24.23
N LYS A 508 26.97 -12.46 23.32
CA LYS A 508 28.40 -12.11 23.52
C LYS A 508 28.61 -10.62 23.57
#